data_466925d072274b8b3b9c4a7a5131f62d
#
_entry.id   466925d072274b8b3b9c4a7a5131f62d
#
_cell.length_a   1.000
_cell.length_b   1.000
_cell.length_c   1.000
_cell.angle_alpha   90.00
_cell.angle_beta   90.00
_cell.angle_gamma   90.00
#
_symmetry.space_group_name_H-M   'P 1'
#
loop_
_entity.id
_entity.type
_entity.pdbx_description
1 polymer ?
#
loop_
_entity_poly.entity_id
_entity_poly.type
_entity_poly.pdbx_seq_one_letter_code
_entity_poly.pdbx_strand_id
1 'polypeptide(L)'
;MTGATGYVGGRLVPKLLEQGYQVRVLARDPHRLDGVPWQGDVEIIQGDLQVQADVSRAVDSIDVVYYLVHSMSSAGDFEEIERTVATLVAEESLSAGVKRIVYLGGLHPEGPLSRHLGSRKEVGEILLASGVPTVALQAGVIIGSGSASFEMIRNLTDILPAMPAPKWVRNRIQPIAIRDVLHYLVKSAELPSTLNRALDIGGPDVFRYWQLMNGYAVVAGLKERLIVALPVLSPWLASQWVNLVTPIPRSLAVPIIESLLHDAVMKNHDIDDVIAPPPEGLIGYRKAVELALVRMRSGEVETSWQNTEVIGAPSDPLPSDPEWAGHKVYTDTREVTVDAPSGELWAVVESIGGENGWYSLPVAWAARGLLDKMVGGVGIRRGRRDPNKLVTGDALDFWRVEKIERGTFLRLRAEMKVPGWAWLEFTVTPISDQKSTLTQRAIFFPQGLGGRLYWMAVTPLHGIVFAGMAKSMGSAAEQRFSARVLATTE
;
A
#
# COMPACT_ATOMS: atom_id res chain seq x y z
N MET A 1 -10.78 16.44 -13.00
CA MET A 1 -10.97 15.44 -11.91
C MET A 1 -10.56 16.06 -10.59
N THR A 2 -11.37 15.87 -9.53
CA THR A 2 -11.04 16.23 -8.16
C THR A 2 -10.64 14.98 -7.38
N GLY A 3 -9.79 15.11 -6.36
CA GLY A 3 -9.35 13.97 -5.54
C GLY A 3 -8.29 13.06 -6.16
N ALA A 4 -7.53 13.53 -7.15
CA ALA A 4 -6.44 12.75 -7.79
C ALA A 4 -5.30 12.38 -6.82
N THR A 5 -5.10 13.15 -5.74
CA THR A 5 -4.15 12.83 -4.67
C THR A 5 -4.65 11.77 -3.69
N GLY A 6 -5.89 11.29 -3.87
CA GLY A 6 -6.51 10.26 -3.03
C GLY A 6 -6.35 8.86 -3.61
N TYR A 7 -6.68 7.84 -2.79
CA TYR A 7 -6.53 6.43 -3.12
C TYR A 7 -7.18 6.01 -4.45
N VAL A 8 -8.46 6.34 -4.64
CA VAL A 8 -9.21 5.97 -5.85
C VAL A 8 -8.81 6.86 -7.02
N GLY A 9 -8.73 8.19 -6.80
CA GLY A 9 -8.44 9.16 -7.86
C GLY A 9 -7.06 8.93 -8.50
N GLY A 10 -6.02 8.72 -7.69
CA GLY A 10 -4.68 8.45 -8.21
C GLY A 10 -4.59 7.19 -9.09
N ARG A 11 -5.46 6.21 -8.83
CA ARG A 11 -5.54 4.97 -9.62
C ARG A 11 -6.51 5.07 -10.81
N LEU A 12 -7.44 6.03 -10.78
CA LEU A 12 -8.36 6.28 -11.88
C LEU A 12 -7.68 7.03 -13.04
N VAL A 13 -6.79 7.98 -12.73
CA VAL A 13 -6.09 8.78 -13.75
C VAL A 13 -5.48 7.91 -14.86
N PRO A 14 -4.59 6.95 -14.56
CA PRO A 14 -3.99 6.12 -15.61
C PRO A 14 -5.04 5.32 -16.40
N LYS A 15 -6.14 4.90 -15.76
CA LYS A 15 -7.23 4.19 -16.47
C LYS A 15 -7.99 5.08 -17.45
N LEU A 16 -8.15 6.35 -17.13
CA LEU A 16 -8.74 7.31 -18.06
C LEU A 16 -7.78 7.62 -19.23
N LEU A 17 -6.49 7.79 -18.95
CA LEU A 17 -5.47 7.99 -20.00
C LEU A 17 -5.37 6.78 -20.94
N GLU A 18 -5.44 5.54 -20.41
CA GLU A 18 -5.49 4.30 -21.20
C GLU A 18 -6.71 4.24 -22.16
N GLN A 19 -7.82 4.91 -21.82
CA GLN A 19 -9.00 5.04 -22.69
C GLN A 19 -8.90 6.23 -23.65
N GLY A 20 -7.81 6.98 -23.65
CA GLY A 20 -7.59 8.12 -24.53
C GLY A 20 -8.20 9.43 -24.06
N TYR A 21 -8.67 9.53 -22.82
CA TYR A 21 -9.15 10.79 -22.26
C TYR A 21 -8.00 11.75 -21.99
N GLN A 22 -8.21 13.04 -22.25
CA GLN A 22 -7.37 14.09 -21.69
C GLN A 22 -7.82 14.38 -20.28
N VAL A 23 -6.91 14.32 -19.32
CA VAL A 23 -7.21 14.42 -17.90
C VAL A 23 -6.66 15.72 -17.33
N ARG A 24 -7.54 16.54 -16.74
CA ARG A 24 -7.18 17.68 -15.93
C ARG A 24 -7.44 17.37 -14.46
N VAL A 25 -6.47 17.63 -13.59
CA VAL A 25 -6.61 17.41 -12.14
C VAL A 25 -6.54 18.74 -11.39
N LEU A 26 -7.44 18.92 -10.41
CA LEU A 26 -7.41 20.03 -9.45
C LEU A 26 -6.81 19.53 -8.14
N ALA A 27 -5.72 20.14 -7.71
CA ALA A 27 -5.04 19.80 -6.45
C ALA A 27 -4.71 21.06 -5.65
N ARG A 28 -4.98 21.04 -4.33
CA ARG A 28 -4.61 22.13 -3.42
C ARG A 28 -3.09 22.28 -3.31
N ASP A 29 -2.43 21.15 -3.26
CA ASP A 29 -0.97 21.03 -3.20
C ASP A 29 -0.50 20.08 -4.32
N PRO A 30 -0.01 20.63 -5.46
CA PRO A 30 0.50 19.86 -6.58
C PRO A 30 1.71 18.98 -6.23
N HIS A 31 2.51 19.37 -5.23
CA HIS A 31 3.68 18.57 -4.81
C HIS A 31 3.30 17.17 -4.31
N ARG A 32 2.06 16.96 -3.89
CA ARG A 32 1.56 15.62 -3.55
C ARG A 32 1.44 14.68 -4.75
N LEU A 33 1.58 15.22 -5.96
CA LEU A 33 1.60 14.45 -7.20
C LEU A 33 3.03 14.25 -7.73
N ASP A 34 4.06 14.75 -7.03
CA ASP A 34 5.44 14.57 -7.45
C ASP A 34 5.82 13.09 -7.44
N GLY A 35 6.38 12.63 -8.56
CA GLY A 35 6.81 11.25 -8.73
C GLY A 35 5.71 10.24 -9.03
N VAL A 36 4.43 10.65 -9.18
CA VAL A 36 3.42 9.72 -9.71
C VAL A 36 3.69 9.43 -11.19
N PRO A 37 3.52 8.17 -11.66
CA PRO A 37 3.92 7.78 -13.01
C PRO A 37 3.26 8.59 -14.14
N TRP A 38 2.06 9.10 -13.91
CA TRP A 38 1.24 9.82 -14.89
C TRP A 38 1.31 11.36 -14.78
N GLN A 39 2.20 11.91 -13.93
CA GLN A 39 2.29 13.36 -13.68
C GLN A 39 2.48 14.19 -14.97
N GLY A 40 3.29 13.67 -15.90
CA GLY A 40 3.59 14.33 -17.17
C GLY A 40 2.48 14.24 -18.23
N ASP A 41 1.47 13.38 -18.02
CA ASP A 41 0.43 13.08 -18.99
C ASP A 41 -0.89 13.81 -18.71
N VAL A 42 -0.93 14.63 -17.65
CA VAL A 42 -2.13 15.35 -17.20
C VAL A 42 -1.90 16.84 -17.06
N GLU A 43 -2.95 17.63 -17.22
CA GLU A 43 -2.96 19.03 -16.86
C GLU A 43 -3.22 19.17 -15.34
N ILE A 44 -2.32 19.82 -14.60
CA ILE A 44 -2.46 20.04 -13.16
C ILE A 44 -2.80 21.51 -12.91
N ILE A 45 -3.97 21.75 -12.30
CA ILE A 45 -4.39 23.07 -11.83
C ILE A 45 -4.23 23.10 -10.31
N GLN A 46 -3.47 24.06 -9.81
CA GLN A 46 -3.44 24.37 -8.39
C GLN A 46 -4.69 25.21 -8.04
N GLY A 47 -5.46 24.76 -7.04
CA GLY A 47 -6.63 25.48 -6.56
C GLY A 47 -7.36 24.75 -5.44
N ASP A 48 -8.27 25.48 -4.78
CA ASP A 48 -9.13 24.96 -3.72
C ASP A 48 -10.59 24.91 -4.19
N LEU A 49 -11.26 23.78 -3.94
CA LEU A 49 -12.69 23.60 -4.25
C LEU A 49 -13.62 24.52 -3.46
N GLN A 50 -13.14 25.17 -2.41
CA GLN A 50 -13.88 26.20 -1.68
C GLN A 50 -13.79 27.59 -2.34
N VAL A 51 -12.98 27.74 -3.38
CA VAL A 51 -12.77 29.00 -4.11
C VAL A 51 -13.41 28.91 -5.48
N GLN A 52 -14.46 29.71 -5.71
CA GLN A 52 -15.25 29.69 -6.94
C GLN A 52 -14.40 29.85 -8.20
N ALA A 53 -13.47 30.80 -8.22
CA ALA A 53 -12.61 31.04 -9.38
C ALA A 53 -11.71 29.84 -9.71
N ASP A 54 -11.31 29.04 -8.72
CA ASP A 54 -10.51 27.84 -8.92
C ASP A 54 -11.35 26.71 -9.52
N VAL A 55 -12.59 26.56 -9.03
CA VAL A 55 -13.56 25.57 -9.57
C VAL A 55 -13.91 25.92 -11.00
N SER A 56 -14.23 27.19 -11.28
CA SER A 56 -14.56 27.68 -12.62
C SER A 56 -13.44 27.39 -13.63
N ARG A 57 -12.18 27.69 -13.26
CA ARG A 57 -11.02 27.35 -14.10
C ARG A 57 -10.85 25.85 -14.31
N ALA A 58 -11.13 25.06 -13.27
CA ALA A 58 -10.95 23.62 -13.33
C ALA A 58 -11.97 22.93 -14.25
N VAL A 59 -13.21 23.46 -14.34
CA VAL A 59 -14.30 22.87 -15.14
C VAL A 59 -14.43 23.50 -16.52
N ASP A 60 -13.72 24.58 -16.83
CA ASP A 60 -13.76 25.23 -18.15
C ASP A 60 -13.36 24.26 -19.25
N SER A 61 -14.20 24.15 -20.27
CA SER A 61 -14.00 23.25 -21.45
C SER A 61 -13.87 21.77 -21.08
N ILE A 62 -14.51 21.32 -19.99
CA ILE A 62 -14.51 19.93 -19.52
C ILE A 62 -15.82 19.24 -19.87
N ASP A 63 -15.74 18.03 -20.45
CA ASP A 63 -16.90 17.21 -20.75
C ASP A 63 -17.41 16.43 -19.52
N VAL A 64 -16.51 15.87 -18.70
CA VAL A 64 -16.85 15.00 -17.58
C VAL A 64 -16.11 15.42 -16.31
N VAL A 65 -16.83 15.65 -15.24
CA VAL A 65 -16.30 15.94 -13.91
C VAL A 65 -16.34 14.69 -13.03
N TYR A 66 -15.20 14.23 -12.56
CA TYR A 66 -15.11 13.22 -11.50
C TYR A 66 -15.00 13.90 -10.15
N TYR A 67 -15.99 13.71 -9.30
CA TYR A 67 -16.03 14.23 -7.94
C TYR A 67 -15.64 13.12 -6.95
N LEU A 68 -14.36 13.08 -6.55
CA LEU A 68 -13.77 12.03 -5.69
C LEU A 68 -13.18 12.59 -4.40
N VAL A 69 -13.47 13.83 -4.07
CA VAL A 69 -13.00 14.45 -2.83
C VAL A 69 -13.86 14.09 -1.65
N HIS A 70 -13.21 14.12 -0.47
CA HIS A 70 -13.83 13.77 0.77
C HIS A 70 -13.10 14.44 1.95
N SER A 71 -13.84 15.16 2.79
CA SER A 71 -13.29 16.03 3.85
C SER A 71 -13.16 15.35 5.22
N MET A 72 -12.94 14.02 5.28
CA MET A 72 -12.84 13.25 6.54
C MET A 72 -11.81 13.77 7.55
N SER A 73 -10.79 14.48 7.09
CA SER A 73 -9.69 14.98 7.95
C SER A 73 -9.86 16.43 8.38
N SER A 74 -10.95 17.10 8.03
CA SER A 74 -11.17 18.51 8.36
C SER A 74 -11.60 18.65 9.81
N ALA A 75 -10.89 19.43 10.59
CA ALA A 75 -11.33 19.88 11.90
C ALA A 75 -12.45 20.92 11.69
N GLY A 76 -13.60 20.72 12.31
CA GLY A 76 -14.72 21.66 12.23
C GLY A 76 -16.01 21.01 11.70
N ASP A 77 -16.89 21.81 11.14
CA ASP A 77 -18.15 21.35 10.57
C ASP A 77 -17.95 20.88 9.12
N PHE A 78 -17.43 19.64 8.98
CA PHE A 78 -17.10 19.07 7.68
C PHE A 78 -18.35 18.92 6.78
N GLU A 79 -19.55 18.77 7.36
CA GLU A 79 -20.82 18.63 6.63
C GLU A 79 -21.13 19.91 5.87
N GLU A 80 -20.93 21.08 6.48
CA GLU A 80 -21.14 22.37 5.83
C GLU A 80 -20.11 22.62 4.72
N ILE A 81 -18.85 22.25 4.94
CA ILE A 81 -17.80 22.36 3.93
C ILE A 81 -18.13 21.45 2.74
N GLU A 82 -18.50 20.19 2.97
CA GLU A 82 -18.84 19.25 1.90
C GLU A 82 -20.06 19.73 1.10
N ARG A 83 -21.10 20.25 1.77
CA ARG A 83 -22.26 20.84 1.12
C ARG A 83 -21.88 22.03 0.25
N THR A 84 -21.11 22.97 0.79
CA THR A 84 -20.67 24.18 0.07
C THR A 84 -19.86 23.81 -1.17
N VAL A 85 -18.88 22.91 -1.02
CA VAL A 85 -18.04 22.46 -2.13
C VAL A 85 -18.84 21.73 -3.20
N ALA A 86 -19.77 20.85 -2.81
CA ALA A 86 -20.61 20.12 -3.77
C ALA A 86 -21.53 21.07 -4.54
N THR A 87 -22.12 22.07 -3.85
CA THR A 87 -22.98 23.09 -4.48
C THR A 87 -22.17 23.91 -5.49
N LEU A 88 -20.98 24.38 -5.09
CA LEU A 88 -20.12 25.17 -5.96
C LEU A 88 -19.68 24.41 -7.21
N VAL A 89 -19.27 23.13 -7.05
CA VAL A 89 -18.91 22.28 -8.20
C VAL A 89 -20.13 22.03 -9.10
N ALA A 90 -21.32 21.85 -8.54
CA ALA A 90 -22.56 21.66 -9.29
C ALA A 90 -22.89 22.89 -10.14
N GLU A 91 -22.86 24.08 -9.53
CA GLU A 91 -23.18 25.37 -10.20
C GLU A 91 -22.18 25.70 -11.31
N GLU A 92 -20.88 25.60 -11.02
CA GLU A 92 -19.85 25.89 -12.02
C GLU A 92 -19.83 24.85 -13.15
N SER A 93 -20.10 23.57 -12.85
CA SER A 93 -20.23 22.53 -13.88
C SER A 93 -21.41 22.78 -14.81
N LEU A 94 -22.56 23.23 -14.28
CA LEU A 94 -23.70 23.59 -15.09
C LEU A 94 -23.39 24.81 -15.96
N SER A 95 -22.79 25.84 -15.38
CA SER A 95 -22.40 27.07 -16.08
C SER A 95 -21.40 26.83 -17.20
N ALA A 96 -20.47 25.93 -17.02
CA ALA A 96 -19.46 25.54 -18.02
C ALA A 96 -19.97 24.57 -19.08
N GLY A 97 -21.22 24.08 -18.97
CA GLY A 97 -21.79 23.12 -19.91
C GLY A 97 -21.21 21.73 -19.82
N VAL A 98 -20.74 21.32 -18.64
CA VAL A 98 -20.28 19.95 -18.38
C VAL A 98 -21.38 18.95 -18.73
N LYS A 99 -21.02 17.89 -19.47
CA LYS A 99 -21.99 16.90 -19.98
C LYS A 99 -22.33 15.84 -18.94
N ARG A 100 -21.42 15.58 -17.96
CA ARG A 100 -21.62 14.56 -16.94
C ARG A 100 -20.82 14.83 -15.68
N ILE A 101 -21.43 14.53 -14.54
CA ILE A 101 -20.73 14.39 -13.26
C ILE A 101 -20.74 12.91 -12.86
N VAL A 102 -19.58 12.39 -12.46
CA VAL A 102 -19.43 11.05 -11.86
C VAL A 102 -18.98 11.23 -10.42
N TYR A 103 -19.80 10.76 -9.49
CA TYR A 103 -19.55 10.83 -8.05
C TYR A 103 -19.35 9.44 -7.47
N LEU A 104 -18.41 9.27 -6.56
CA LEU A 104 -18.23 8.05 -5.78
C LEU A 104 -18.59 8.31 -4.31
N GLY A 105 -19.75 7.81 -3.92
CA GLY A 105 -20.29 7.85 -2.56
C GLY A 105 -20.16 6.52 -1.83
N GLY A 106 -20.84 6.43 -0.67
CA GLY A 106 -20.98 5.19 0.11
C GLY A 106 -22.35 4.56 -0.05
N LEU A 107 -22.45 3.24 0.17
CA LEU A 107 -23.75 2.57 0.30
C LEU A 107 -24.55 3.18 1.47
N HIS A 108 -25.81 3.42 1.25
CA HIS A 108 -26.71 3.99 2.25
C HIS A 108 -27.57 2.89 2.88
N PRO A 109 -27.27 2.47 4.13
CA PRO A 109 -28.12 1.54 4.85
C PRO A 109 -29.52 2.12 5.10
N GLU A 110 -30.47 1.25 5.47
CA GLU A 110 -31.77 1.68 5.97
C GLU A 110 -31.66 2.20 7.40
N GLY A 111 -32.41 3.25 7.72
CA GLY A 111 -32.43 3.85 9.06
C GLY A 111 -31.57 5.10 9.20
N PRO A 112 -31.28 5.54 10.44
CA PRO A 112 -30.51 6.75 10.68
C PRO A 112 -29.07 6.57 10.26
N LEU A 113 -28.58 7.48 9.41
CA LEU A 113 -27.21 7.49 8.91
C LEU A 113 -26.26 8.08 9.95
N SER A 114 -25.01 7.63 9.97
CA SER A 114 -23.94 8.36 10.64
C SER A 114 -23.77 9.74 10.00
N ARG A 115 -23.21 10.70 10.73
CA ARG A 115 -22.96 12.06 10.21
C ARG A 115 -22.19 11.99 8.88
N HIS A 116 -21.20 11.11 8.81
CA HIS A 116 -20.37 10.90 7.65
C HIS A 116 -21.15 10.35 6.44
N LEU A 117 -21.96 9.30 6.63
CA LEU A 117 -22.81 8.76 5.55
C LEU A 117 -23.92 9.73 5.16
N GLY A 118 -24.45 10.51 6.12
CA GLY A 118 -25.41 11.57 5.87
C GLY A 118 -24.86 12.65 4.95
N SER A 119 -23.67 13.17 5.24
CA SER A 119 -22.97 14.15 4.40
C SER A 119 -22.73 13.62 2.99
N ARG A 120 -22.25 12.38 2.85
CA ARG A 120 -22.06 11.76 1.53
C ARG A 120 -23.34 11.59 0.73
N LYS A 121 -24.42 11.25 1.39
CA LYS A 121 -25.75 11.18 0.76
C LYS A 121 -26.16 12.55 0.26
N GLU A 122 -26.05 13.59 1.09
CA GLU A 122 -26.38 14.97 0.75
C GLU A 122 -25.55 15.48 -0.43
N VAL A 123 -24.25 15.23 -0.46
CA VAL A 123 -23.39 15.54 -1.62
C VAL A 123 -23.91 14.88 -2.90
N GLY A 124 -24.27 13.59 -2.83
CA GLY A 124 -24.86 12.89 -3.98
C GLY A 124 -26.19 13.51 -4.43
N GLU A 125 -27.05 13.91 -3.51
CA GLU A 125 -28.34 14.56 -3.80
C GLU A 125 -28.14 15.95 -4.43
N ILE A 126 -27.18 16.75 -3.95
CA ILE A 126 -26.83 18.05 -4.53
C ILE A 126 -26.35 17.88 -5.98
N LEU A 127 -25.43 16.94 -6.23
CA LEU A 127 -24.91 16.71 -7.57
C LEU A 127 -25.99 16.17 -8.52
N LEU A 128 -26.88 15.30 -8.08
CA LEU A 128 -28.02 14.80 -8.85
C LEU A 128 -29.04 15.90 -9.17
N ALA A 129 -29.19 16.89 -8.30
CA ALA A 129 -30.09 18.03 -8.48
C ALA A 129 -29.46 19.19 -9.27
N SER A 130 -28.19 19.11 -9.66
CA SER A 130 -27.41 20.17 -10.30
C SER A 130 -27.94 20.63 -11.68
N GLY A 131 -28.73 19.82 -12.34
CA GLY A 131 -29.08 20.02 -13.76
C GLY A 131 -28.08 19.43 -14.74
N VAL A 132 -26.91 19.01 -14.29
CA VAL A 132 -25.94 18.24 -15.07
C VAL A 132 -26.24 16.75 -14.90
N PRO A 133 -26.34 15.94 -15.97
CA PRO A 133 -26.51 14.50 -15.85
C PRO A 133 -25.45 13.87 -14.92
N THR A 134 -25.89 13.28 -13.81
CA THR A 134 -25.00 12.79 -12.76
C THR A 134 -25.18 11.29 -12.52
N VAL A 135 -24.08 10.57 -12.38
CA VAL A 135 -24.05 9.17 -11.92
C VAL A 135 -23.38 9.14 -10.56
N ALA A 136 -24.14 8.81 -9.52
CA ALA A 136 -23.65 8.65 -8.16
C ALA A 136 -23.45 7.16 -7.86
N LEU A 137 -22.22 6.65 -8.00
CA LEU A 137 -21.87 5.28 -7.63
C LEU A 137 -21.75 5.18 -6.11
N GLN A 138 -22.46 4.24 -5.50
CA GLN A 138 -22.49 4.02 -4.06
C GLN A 138 -21.77 2.71 -3.75
N ALA A 139 -20.58 2.80 -3.17
CA ALA A 139 -19.72 1.65 -2.88
C ALA A 139 -19.69 1.32 -1.38
N GLY A 140 -19.55 0.04 -1.06
CA GLY A 140 -19.20 -0.43 0.28
C GLY A 140 -17.70 -0.30 0.56
N VAL A 141 -17.15 -1.25 1.32
CA VAL A 141 -15.70 -1.29 1.61
C VAL A 141 -14.92 -1.65 0.37
N ILE A 142 -14.03 -0.75 -0.04
CA ILE A 142 -13.13 -0.98 -1.18
C ILE A 142 -11.91 -1.77 -0.71
N ILE A 143 -11.66 -2.91 -1.36
CA ILE A 143 -10.53 -3.81 -1.06
C ILE A 143 -9.38 -3.52 -2.01
N GLY A 144 -8.25 -3.12 -1.42
CA GLY A 144 -7.00 -2.87 -2.12
C GLY A 144 -5.98 -2.20 -1.21
N SER A 145 -4.70 -2.45 -1.45
CA SER A 145 -3.61 -1.89 -0.63
C SER A 145 -3.61 -0.36 -0.72
N GLY A 146 -3.65 0.31 0.44
CA GLY A 146 -3.77 1.75 0.56
C GLY A 146 -5.20 2.28 0.81
N SER A 147 -6.25 1.45 0.65
CA SER A 147 -7.60 1.81 1.05
C SER A 147 -7.71 1.85 2.58
N ALA A 148 -8.19 2.96 3.15
CA ALA A 148 -8.28 3.14 4.61
C ALA A 148 -9.06 2.02 5.30
N SER A 149 -10.17 1.59 4.73
CA SER A 149 -11.00 0.51 5.27
C SER A 149 -10.28 -0.84 5.21
N PHE A 150 -9.61 -1.14 4.11
CA PHE A 150 -8.82 -2.38 3.98
C PHE A 150 -7.61 -2.36 4.91
N GLU A 151 -6.90 -1.23 5.02
CA GLU A 151 -5.78 -1.09 5.94
C GLU A 151 -6.19 -1.26 7.40
N MET A 152 -7.39 -0.85 7.77
CA MET A 152 -7.93 -1.09 9.11
C MET A 152 -8.16 -2.59 9.35
N ILE A 153 -8.82 -3.29 8.42
CA ILE A 153 -9.02 -4.75 8.50
C ILE A 153 -7.66 -5.44 8.64
N ARG A 154 -6.72 -5.09 7.77
CA ARG A 154 -5.38 -5.65 7.74
C ARG A 154 -4.64 -5.46 9.07
N ASN A 155 -4.50 -4.21 9.52
CA ASN A 155 -3.72 -3.93 10.73
C ASN A 155 -4.32 -4.57 11.97
N LEU A 156 -5.65 -4.52 12.15
CA LEU A 156 -6.32 -5.19 13.27
C LEU A 156 -6.07 -6.70 13.23
N THR A 157 -6.22 -7.30 12.07
CA THR A 157 -6.08 -8.75 11.90
C THR A 157 -4.62 -9.20 12.03
N ASP A 158 -3.66 -8.44 11.51
CA ASP A 158 -2.24 -8.76 11.64
C ASP A 158 -1.77 -8.71 13.09
N ILE A 159 -2.22 -7.71 13.85
CA ILE A 159 -1.70 -7.46 15.20
C ILE A 159 -2.40 -8.33 16.24
N LEU A 160 -3.72 -8.49 16.15
CA LEU A 160 -4.52 -9.08 17.21
C LEU A 160 -4.91 -10.53 16.93
N PRO A 161 -4.34 -11.53 17.63
CA PRO A 161 -4.77 -12.93 17.52
C PRO A 161 -6.14 -13.17 18.13
N ALA A 162 -6.53 -12.35 19.12
CA ALA A 162 -7.85 -12.32 19.73
C ALA A 162 -8.24 -10.87 20.01
N MET A 163 -9.51 -10.51 19.77
CA MET A 163 -9.98 -9.15 20.00
C MET A 163 -11.43 -9.10 20.50
N PRO A 164 -11.69 -8.26 21.52
CA PRO A 164 -13.04 -7.84 21.83
C PRO A 164 -13.51 -6.90 20.72
N ALA A 165 -14.70 -7.11 20.20
CA ALA A 165 -15.29 -6.31 19.14
C ALA A 165 -16.68 -5.82 19.51
N PRO A 166 -17.13 -4.66 19.02
CA PRO A 166 -18.51 -4.22 19.20
C PRO A 166 -19.51 -5.12 18.48
N LYS A 167 -20.80 -5.02 18.84
CA LYS A 167 -21.88 -5.84 18.24
C LYS A 167 -21.95 -5.70 16.71
N TRP A 168 -21.64 -4.53 16.16
CA TRP A 168 -21.68 -4.25 14.73
C TRP A 168 -20.70 -5.10 13.91
N VAL A 169 -19.71 -5.76 14.52
CA VAL A 169 -18.86 -6.75 13.82
C VAL A 169 -19.67 -7.88 13.17
N ARG A 170 -20.93 -8.06 13.57
CA ARG A 170 -21.89 -9.02 13.01
C ARG A 170 -22.72 -8.46 11.85
N ASN A 171 -22.64 -7.15 11.57
CA ASN A 171 -23.35 -6.53 10.46
C ASN A 171 -22.82 -7.06 9.13
N ARG A 172 -23.71 -7.08 8.14
CA ARG A 172 -23.39 -7.53 6.78
C ARG A 172 -22.70 -6.41 6.00
N ILE A 173 -21.76 -6.81 5.18
CA ILE A 173 -21.00 -5.91 4.33
C ILE A 173 -20.74 -6.57 2.98
N GLN A 174 -20.83 -5.81 1.91
CA GLN A 174 -20.52 -6.24 0.55
C GLN A 174 -19.28 -5.49 0.08
N PRO A 175 -18.08 -6.09 0.20
CA PRO A 175 -16.85 -5.46 -0.25
C PRO A 175 -16.77 -5.47 -1.78
N ILE A 176 -16.04 -4.51 -2.34
CA ILE A 176 -15.75 -4.42 -3.77
C ILE A 176 -14.26 -4.25 -4.01
N ALA A 177 -13.71 -4.94 -5.00
CA ALA A 177 -12.30 -4.77 -5.37
C ALA A 177 -12.07 -3.40 -6.02
N ILE A 178 -10.92 -2.78 -5.75
CA ILE A 178 -10.57 -1.48 -6.38
C ILE A 178 -10.61 -1.56 -7.90
N ARG A 179 -10.24 -2.67 -8.52
CA ARG A 179 -10.28 -2.86 -9.97
C ARG A 179 -11.70 -2.74 -10.53
N ASP A 180 -12.67 -3.29 -9.81
CA ASP A 180 -14.08 -3.24 -10.20
C ASP A 180 -14.65 -1.83 -10.01
N VAL A 181 -14.28 -1.14 -8.93
CA VAL A 181 -14.62 0.29 -8.73
C VAL A 181 -14.12 1.14 -9.89
N LEU A 182 -12.86 0.94 -10.30
CA LEU A 182 -12.26 1.69 -11.41
C LEU A 182 -12.96 1.37 -12.75
N HIS A 183 -13.35 0.10 -12.98
CA HIS A 183 -14.15 -0.28 -14.13
C HIS A 183 -15.46 0.51 -14.20
N TYR A 184 -16.22 0.52 -13.11
CA TYR A 184 -17.49 1.27 -13.05
C TYR A 184 -17.30 2.77 -13.21
N LEU A 185 -16.24 3.35 -12.59
CA LEU A 185 -15.94 4.77 -12.74
C LEU A 185 -15.61 5.15 -14.19
N VAL A 186 -14.74 4.38 -14.86
CA VAL A 186 -14.38 4.64 -16.26
C VAL A 186 -15.62 4.55 -17.16
N LYS A 187 -16.42 3.48 -17.01
CA LYS A 187 -17.61 3.28 -17.83
C LYS A 187 -18.72 4.30 -17.56
N SER A 188 -18.74 4.92 -16.39
CA SER A 188 -19.73 5.97 -16.05
C SER A 188 -19.57 7.23 -16.90
N ALA A 189 -18.40 7.50 -17.47
CA ALA A 189 -18.20 8.66 -18.36
C ALA A 189 -18.98 8.55 -19.66
N GLU A 190 -19.20 7.34 -20.17
CA GLU A 190 -19.78 7.05 -21.48
C GLU A 190 -21.31 6.87 -21.46
N LEU A 191 -21.92 6.91 -20.26
CA LEU A 191 -23.35 6.65 -20.11
C LEU A 191 -24.22 7.73 -20.78
N PRO A 192 -25.44 7.39 -21.25
CA PRO A 192 -26.33 8.33 -21.88
C PRO A 192 -26.69 9.52 -20.98
N SER A 193 -26.76 10.72 -21.52
CA SER A 193 -27.12 11.94 -20.77
C SER A 193 -28.50 11.88 -20.10
N THR A 194 -29.35 10.95 -20.54
CA THR A 194 -30.66 10.68 -19.92
C THR A 194 -30.54 9.98 -18.56
N LEU A 195 -29.40 9.42 -18.25
CA LEU A 195 -29.17 8.74 -16.98
C LEU A 195 -28.72 9.75 -15.92
N ASN A 196 -29.56 10.00 -14.93
CA ASN A 196 -29.31 10.88 -13.78
C ASN A 196 -29.83 10.20 -12.52
N ARG A 197 -28.99 9.36 -11.90
CA ARG A 197 -29.39 8.58 -10.71
C ARG A 197 -28.20 8.03 -9.91
N ALA A 198 -28.50 7.59 -8.67
CA ALA A 198 -27.59 6.80 -7.86
C ALA A 198 -27.69 5.32 -8.25
N LEU A 199 -26.55 4.62 -8.20
CA LEU A 199 -26.38 3.20 -8.50
C LEU A 199 -25.49 2.55 -7.45
N ASP A 200 -25.97 1.49 -6.83
CA ASP A 200 -25.19 0.71 -5.89
C ASP A 200 -24.16 -0.15 -6.65
N ILE A 201 -22.92 -0.21 -6.15
CA ILE A 201 -21.87 -1.09 -6.65
C ILE A 201 -21.26 -1.92 -5.51
N GLY A 202 -21.07 -3.21 -5.75
CA GLY A 202 -20.51 -4.16 -4.79
C GLY A 202 -19.86 -5.33 -5.49
N GLY A 203 -19.01 -6.05 -4.76
CA GLY A 203 -18.45 -7.31 -5.24
C GLY A 203 -19.46 -8.46 -5.16
N PRO A 204 -19.10 -9.66 -5.61
CA PRO A 204 -20.00 -10.82 -5.65
C PRO A 204 -20.31 -11.39 -4.26
N ASP A 205 -19.52 -11.05 -3.25
CA ASP A 205 -19.56 -11.68 -1.94
C ASP A 205 -20.21 -10.77 -0.89
N VAL A 206 -21.05 -11.34 -0.01
CA VAL A 206 -21.59 -10.68 1.17
C VAL A 206 -21.10 -11.40 2.41
N PHE A 207 -20.46 -10.65 3.31
CA PHE A 207 -19.91 -11.17 4.56
C PHE A 207 -20.44 -10.45 5.79
N ARG A 208 -20.22 -11.03 6.96
CA ARG A 208 -20.18 -10.27 8.21
C ARG A 208 -18.79 -9.68 8.40
N TYR A 209 -18.67 -8.56 9.11
CA TYR A 209 -17.39 -7.87 9.22
C TYR A 209 -16.28 -8.76 9.83
N TRP A 210 -16.63 -9.60 10.85
CA TRP A 210 -15.68 -10.57 11.42
C TRP A 210 -15.22 -11.64 10.39
N GLN A 211 -16.06 -11.97 9.41
CA GLN A 211 -15.70 -12.92 8.35
C GLN A 211 -14.71 -12.30 7.37
N LEU A 212 -14.81 -10.98 7.08
CA LEU A 212 -13.80 -10.26 6.31
C LEU A 212 -12.43 -10.33 6.99
N MET A 213 -12.38 -10.09 8.32
CA MET A 213 -11.14 -10.16 9.08
C MET A 213 -10.53 -11.56 9.03
N ASN A 214 -11.33 -12.61 9.22
CA ASN A 214 -10.85 -13.99 9.16
C ASN A 214 -10.50 -14.43 7.73
N GLY A 215 -11.24 -13.97 6.73
CA GLY A 215 -10.89 -14.17 5.33
C GLY A 215 -9.53 -13.56 4.98
N TYR A 216 -9.26 -12.33 5.44
CA TYR A 216 -7.93 -11.74 5.35
C TYR A 216 -6.86 -12.59 6.05
N ALA A 217 -7.11 -13.03 7.31
CA ALA A 217 -6.16 -13.83 8.07
C ALA A 217 -5.72 -15.08 7.31
N VAL A 218 -6.68 -15.82 6.73
CA VAL A 218 -6.41 -17.04 5.96
C VAL A 218 -5.55 -16.74 4.73
N VAL A 219 -5.87 -15.68 3.98
CA VAL A 219 -5.11 -15.30 2.77
C VAL A 219 -3.71 -14.84 3.12
N ALA A 220 -3.55 -14.11 4.23
CA ALA A 220 -2.25 -13.67 4.75
C ALA A 220 -1.41 -14.81 5.37
N GLY A 221 -1.95 -16.04 5.48
CA GLY A 221 -1.25 -17.18 6.09
C GLY A 221 -1.25 -17.13 7.62
N LEU A 222 -2.18 -16.40 8.22
CA LEU A 222 -2.39 -16.32 9.65
C LEU A 222 -3.47 -17.32 10.10
N LYS A 223 -3.46 -17.69 11.38
CA LYS A 223 -4.60 -18.43 11.98
C LYS A 223 -5.82 -17.53 12.06
N GLU A 224 -7.00 -18.11 12.02
CA GLU A 224 -8.24 -17.38 12.27
C GLU A 224 -8.19 -16.66 13.62
N ARG A 225 -8.80 -15.47 13.67
CA ARG A 225 -8.81 -14.61 14.84
C ARG A 225 -10.02 -14.93 15.74
N LEU A 226 -9.77 -15.00 17.04
CA LEU A 226 -10.85 -15.10 18.00
C LEU A 226 -11.50 -13.72 18.17
N ILE A 227 -12.66 -13.50 17.56
CA ILE A 227 -13.38 -12.22 17.61
C ILE A 227 -14.62 -12.41 18.48
N VAL A 228 -14.62 -11.75 19.66
CA VAL A 228 -15.71 -11.84 20.62
C VAL A 228 -16.51 -10.54 20.61
N ALA A 229 -17.75 -10.62 20.13
CA ALA A 229 -18.65 -9.47 20.11
C ALA A 229 -19.18 -9.15 21.50
N LEU A 230 -18.80 -8.00 22.04
CA LEU A 230 -19.22 -7.50 23.36
C LEU A 230 -20.32 -6.44 23.22
N PRO A 231 -21.38 -6.48 24.06
CA PRO A 231 -22.50 -5.55 23.97
C PRO A 231 -22.19 -4.13 24.45
N VAL A 232 -21.12 -3.96 25.20
CA VAL A 232 -20.80 -2.71 25.96
C VAL A 232 -19.82 -1.79 25.23
N LEU A 233 -19.20 -2.22 24.11
CA LEU A 233 -18.24 -1.40 23.39
C LEU A 233 -18.95 -0.36 22.54
N SER A 234 -18.89 0.92 22.96
CA SER A 234 -19.37 2.05 22.16
C SER A 234 -18.47 2.31 20.97
N PRO A 235 -18.98 2.95 19.88
CA PRO A 235 -18.16 3.36 18.73
C PRO A 235 -16.96 4.23 19.14
N TRP A 236 -17.14 5.08 20.14
CA TRP A 236 -16.08 5.92 20.70
C TRP A 236 -14.94 5.08 21.31
N LEU A 237 -15.25 4.11 22.17
CA LEU A 237 -14.25 3.21 22.74
C LEU A 237 -13.56 2.37 21.67
N ALA A 238 -14.32 1.88 20.69
CA ALA A 238 -13.77 1.13 19.56
C ALA A 238 -12.78 2.00 18.74
N SER A 239 -13.09 3.27 18.51
CA SER A 239 -12.20 4.18 17.78
C SER A 239 -10.90 4.48 18.53
N GLN A 240 -10.94 4.62 19.88
CA GLN A 240 -9.72 4.77 20.67
C GLN A 240 -8.83 3.54 20.57
N TRP A 241 -9.43 2.36 20.66
CA TRP A 241 -8.73 1.09 20.54
C TRP A 241 -8.09 0.91 19.17
N VAL A 242 -8.84 1.18 18.08
CA VAL A 242 -8.32 1.12 16.72
C VAL A 242 -7.15 2.07 16.52
N ASN A 243 -7.24 3.30 17.00
CA ASN A 243 -6.15 4.27 16.91
C ASN A 243 -4.89 3.85 17.71
N LEU A 244 -5.06 3.13 18.83
CA LEU A 244 -3.92 2.60 19.57
C LEU A 244 -3.21 1.44 18.85
N VAL A 245 -3.99 0.60 18.16
CA VAL A 245 -3.50 -0.65 17.55
C VAL A 245 -3.09 -0.47 16.09
N THR A 246 -3.68 0.51 15.38
CA THR A 246 -3.40 0.75 13.96
C THR A 246 -2.71 2.09 13.73
N PRO A 247 -1.93 2.25 12.65
CA PRO A 247 -1.33 3.55 12.29
C PRO A 247 -2.33 4.52 11.65
N ILE A 248 -3.59 4.13 11.47
CA ILE A 248 -4.61 4.94 10.80
C ILE A 248 -5.00 6.12 11.70
N PRO A 249 -4.94 7.37 11.19
CA PRO A 249 -5.33 8.53 11.94
C PRO A 249 -6.76 8.44 12.48
N ARG A 250 -6.99 8.90 13.69
CA ARG A 250 -8.30 8.89 14.33
C ARG A 250 -9.38 9.59 13.49
N SER A 251 -9.01 10.66 12.81
CA SER A 251 -9.90 11.40 11.91
C SER A 251 -10.48 10.55 10.77
N LEU A 252 -9.80 9.48 10.39
CA LEU A 252 -10.28 8.50 9.41
C LEU A 252 -10.93 7.29 10.08
N ALA A 253 -10.39 6.81 11.19
CA ALA A 253 -10.89 5.62 11.86
C ALA A 253 -12.32 5.81 12.41
N VAL A 254 -12.63 6.99 12.98
CA VAL A 254 -13.95 7.29 13.57
C VAL A 254 -15.07 7.21 12.51
N PRO A 255 -15.02 7.96 11.39
CA PRO A 255 -16.04 7.87 10.34
C PRO A 255 -16.22 6.46 9.77
N ILE A 256 -15.11 5.72 9.58
CA ILE A 256 -15.17 4.34 9.08
C ILE A 256 -15.92 3.45 10.09
N ILE A 257 -15.59 3.53 11.38
CA ILE A 257 -16.24 2.73 12.43
C ILE A 257 -17.73 3.09 12.55
N GLU A 258 -18.07 4.37 12.47
CA GLU A 258 -19.47 4.81 12.48
C GLU A 258 -20.27 4.27 11.30
N SER A 259 -19.63 4.16 10.13
CA SER A 259 -20.26 3.58 8.94
C SER A 259 -20.54 2.07 9.08
N LEU A 260 -19.89 1.38 10.02
CA LEU A 260 -20.10 -0.06 10.26
C LEU A 260 -21.28 -0.36 11.19
N LEU A 261 -21.93 0.65 11.76
CA LEU A 261 -23.06 0.47 12.70
C LEU A 261 -24.28 -0.17 12.01
N HIS A 262 -24.35 -0.15 10.69
CA HIS A 262 -25.43 -0.70 9.88
C HIS A 262 -24.90 -1.68 8.85
N ASP A 263 -25.80 -2.47 8.25
CA ASP A 263 -25.47 -3.30 7.10
C ASP A 263 -25.10 -2.42 5.91
N ALA A 264 -24.01 -2.73 5.23
CA ALA A 264 -23.56 -2.04 4.02
C ALA A 264 -23.55 -3.02 2.83
N VAL A 265 -24.73 -3.29 2.30
CA VAL A 265 -24.99 -4.22 1.20
C VAL A 265 -25.79 -3.49 0.13
N MET A 266 -25.58 -3.79 -1.14
CA MET A 266 -26.38 -3.28 -2.25
C MET A 266 -27.86 -3.56 -2.02
N LYS A 267 -28.71 -2.59 -2.32
CA LYS A 267 -30.16 -2.73 -2.22
C LYS A 267 -30.77 -3.34 -3.48
N ASN A 268 -30.13 -3.11 -4.61
CA ASN A 268 -30.52 -3.60 -5.91
C ASN A 268 -29.27 -3.85 -6.79
N HIS A 269 -29.49 -4.38 -7.96
CA HIS A 269 -28.47 -4.66 -8.98
C HIS A 269 -28.68 -3.84 -10.26
N ASP A 270 -29.30 -2.66 -10.14
CA ASP A 270 -29.62 -1.77 -11.28
C ASP A 270 -28.36 -1.36 -12.06
N ILE A 271 -27.19 -1.44 -11.45
CA ILE A 271 -25.91 -1.19 -12.13
C ILE A 271 -25.68 -2.16 -13.29
N ASP A 272 -26.09 -3.42 -13.18
CA ASP A 272 -25.86 -4.46 -14.18
C ASP A 272 -26.65 -4.21 -15.48
N ASP A 273 -27.78 -3.48 -15.38
CA ASP A 273 -28.59 -3.05 -16.54
C ASP A 273 -27.96 -1.88 -17.31
N VAL A 274 -26.99 -1.19 -16.70
CA VAL A 274 -26.42 0.07 -17.20
C VAL A 274 -24.96 -0.07 -17.59
N ILE A 275 -24.18 -0.78 -16.79
CA ILE A 275 -22.76 -1.05 -17.01
C ILE A 275 -22.53 -2.53 -16.82
N ALA A 276 -22.21 -3.22 -17.91
CA ALA A 276 -21.85 -4.64 -17.85
C ALA A 276 -20.63 -4.83 -16.93
N PRO A 277 -20.61 -5.87 -16.11
CA PRO A 277 -19.43 -6.24 -15.34
C PRO A 277 -18.21 -6.51 -16.26
N PRO A 278 -16.99 -6.48 -15.73
CA PRO A 278 -15.80 -6.86 -16.51
C PRO A 278 -15.96 -8.25 -17.17
N PRO A 279 -15.37 -8.51 -18.35
CA PRO A 279 -15.51 -9.78 -19.07
C PRO A 279 -15.15 -11.01 -18.23
N GLU A 280 -14.19 -10.89 -17.32
CA GLU A 280 -13.78 -11.92 -16.37
C GLU A 280 -14.68 -12.01 -15.12
N GLY A 281 -15.72 -11.18 -15.05
CA GLY A 281 -16.58 -11.03 -13.89
C GLY A 281 -15.98 -10.17 -12.78
N LEU A 282 -16.77 -9.91 -11.74
CA LEU A 282 -16.35 -9.16 -10.56
C LEU A 282 -15.38 -10.01 -9.71
N ILE A 283 -14.43 -9.33 -9.10
CA ILE A 283 -13.39 -9.98 -8.28
C ILE A 283 -13.94 -10.28 -6.88
N GLY A 284 -13.97 -11.58 -6.52
CA GLY A 284 -14.34 -12.01 -5.18
C GLY A 284 -13.34 -11.54 -4.11
N TYR A 285 -13.81 -11.42 -2.86
CA TYR A 285 -13.05 -10.88 -1.74
C TYR A 285 -11.68 -11.55 -1.56
N ARG A 286 -11.63 -12.87 -1.59
CA ARG A 286 -10.36 -13.61 -1.43
C ARG A 286 -9.33 -13.20 -2.47
N LYS A 287 -9.74 -13.12 -3.73
CA LYS A 287 -8.86 -12.72 -4.83
C LYS A 287 -8.43 -11.26 -4.73
N ALA A 288 -9.35 -10.38 -4.30
CA ALA A 288 -9.03 -8.98 -4.05
C ALA A 288 -7.95 -8.82 -2.96
N VAL A 289 -8.06 -9.59 -1.86
CA VAL A 289 -7.03 -9.62 -0.80
C VAL A 289 -5.72 -10.22 -1.32
N GLU A 290 -5.77 -11.31 -2.10
CA GLU A 290 -4.56 -11.89 -2.72
C GLU A 290 -3.82 -10.86 -3.57
N LEU A 291 -4.53 -10.13 -4.42
CA LEU A 291 -3.95 -9.06 -5.26
C LEU A 291 -3.35 -7.92 -4.43
N ALA A 292 -4.01 -7.54 -3.33
CA ALA A 292 -3.48 -6.54 -2.41
C ALA A 292 -2.20 -7.00 -1.68
N LEU A 293 -1.97 -8.32 -1.57
CA LEU A 293 -0.83 -8.93 -0.89
C LEU A 293 0.26 -9.50 -1.83
N VAL A 294 0.05 -9.51 -3.15
CA VAL A 294 0.93 -10.16 -4.15
C VAL A 294 2.38 -9.70 -4.05
N ARG A 295 2.63 -8.41 -3.89
CA ARG A 295 4.00 -7.88 -3.80
C ARG A 295 4.82 -8.43 -2.63
N MET A 296 4.16 -8.86 -1.55
CA MET A 296 4.85 -9.48 -0.43
C MET A 296 5.34 -10.89 -0.72
N ARG A 297 4.60 -11.62 -1.55
CA ARG A 297 4.89 -13.04 -1.83
C ARG A 297 5.93 -13.21 -2.94
N SER A 298 5.98 -12.29 -3.88
CA SER A 298 6.94 -12.35 -5.01
C SER A 298 8.37 -11.96 -4.62
N GLY A 299 8.60 -11.46 -3.40
CA GLY A 299 9.94 -10.99 -3.00
C GLY A 299 10.37 -9.69 -3.69
N GLU A 300 9.53 -9.11 -4.51
CA GLU A 300 9.73 -7.81 -5.16
C GLU A 300 9.45 -6.69 -4.17
N VAL A 301 10.24 -6.68 -3.12
CA VAL A 301 10.26 -5.58 -2.18
C VAL A 301 11.16 -4.51 -2.74
N GLU A 302 10.66 -3.78 -3.68
CA GLU A 302 11.31 -2.54 -4.07
C GLU A 302 10.99 -1.47 -3.04
N THR A 303 11.98 -1.15 -2.27
CA THR A 303 11.98 0.05 -1.41
C THR A 303 12.44 1.29 -2.18
N SER A 304 12.72 1.15 -3.46
CA SER A 304 12.92 2.27 -4.38
C SER A 304 11.78 2.31 -5.40
N TRP A 305 11.04 3.38 -5.41
CA TRP A 305 9.91 3.69 -6.29
C TRP A 305 10.28 3.77 -7.79
N GLN A 306 11.56 3.52 -8.16
CA GLN A 306 12.10 3.81 -9.47
C GLN A 306 12.19 2.65 -10.46
N ASN A 307 11.89 1.38 -10.09
CA ASN A 307 12.11 0.25 -10.99
C ASN A 307 11.03 -0.83 -10.93
N THR A 308 9.76 -0.50 -11.13
CA THR A 308 8.74 -1.54 -11.21
C THR A 308 8.03 -1.50 -12.56
N GLU A 309 8.37 -2.40 -13.44
CA GLU A 309 7.68 -2.67 -14.70
C GLU A 309 6.39 -3.52 -14.56
N VAL A 310 5.70 -3.48 -13.43
CA VAL A 310 4.29 -3.89 -13.38
C VAL A 310 3.45 -2.63 -13.39
N ILE A 311 3.60 -1.90 -14.48
CA ILE A 311 2.83 -0.70 -14.78
C ILE A 311 1.35 -1.09 -14.81
N GLY A 312 0.57 -0.53 -13.90
CA GLY A 312 -0.88 -0.46 -14.00
C GLY A 312 -1.72 -1.43 -13.17
N ALA A 313 -1.18 -2.15 -12.17
CA ALA A 313 -2.03 -2.84 -11.21
C ALA A 313 -2.74 -1.82 -10.31
N PRO A 314 -4.10 -1.78 -10.25
CA PRO A 314 -4.84 -0.78 -9.48
C PRO A 314 -4.58 -0.80 -7.97
N SER A 315 -3.98 -1.87 -7.46
CA SER A 315 -3.61 -2.04 -6.05
C SER A 315 -2.17 -1.62 -5.74
N ASP A 316 -1.41 -1.14 -6.74
CA ASP A 316 -0.04 -0.70 -6.54
C ASP A 316 0.03 0.57 -5.68
N PRO A 317 1.00 0.68 -4.74
CA PRO A 317 1.22 1.89 -3.98
C PRO A 317 1.59 3.06 -4.91
N LEU A 318 1.06 4.24 -4.60
CA LEU A 318 1.43 5.48 -5.28
C LEU A 318 2.21 6.39 -4.31
N PRO A 319 3.11 7.26 -4.82
CA PRO A 319 3.78 8.26 -3.99
C PRO A 319 2.81 9.17 -3.22
N SER A 320 1.61 9.34 -3.74
CA SER A 320 0.54 10.11 -3.11
C SER A 320 -0.23 9.34 -2.02
N ASP A 321 -0.02 8.03 -1.89
CA ASP A 321 -0.67 7.25 -0.83
C ASP A 321 -0.16 7.71 0.54
N PRO A 322 -0.99 7.70 1.59
CA PRO A 322 -0.57 8.10 2.93
C PRO A 322 0.48 7.14 3.50
N GLU A 323 1.35 7.65 4.40
CA GLU A 323 2.41 6.86 5.06
C GLU A 323 1.90 5.63 5.85
N TRP A 324 0.64 5.66 6.29
CA TRP A 324 0.00 4.53 6.95
C TRP A 324 -0.53 3.46 6.00
N ALA A 325 -0.55 3.75 4.68
CA ALA A 325 -0.99 2.79 3.66
C ALA A 325 0.10 1.74 3.41
N GLY A 326 -0.33 0.53 3.10
CA GLY A 326 0.58 -0.58 2.81
C GLY A 326 1.15 -1.27 4.05
N HIS A 327 2.04 -2.23 3.83
CA HIS A 327 2.66 -2.99 4.92
C HIS A 327 3.77 -2.22 5.61
N LYS A 328 3.83 -2.34 6.94
CA LYS A 328 4.97 -1.83 7.70
C LYS A 328 6.18 -2.71 7.42
N VAL A 329 7.15 -2.13 6.72
CA VAL A 329 8.45 -2.73 6.43
C VAL A 329 9.46 -2.15 7.40
N TYR A 330 10.23 -2.98 8.03
CA TYR A 330 11.37 -2.53 8.82
C TYR A 330 12.63 -2.64 7.98
N THR A 331 13.40 -1.56 7.93
CA THR A 331 14.68 -1.51 7.22
C THR A 331 15.79 -1.05 8.14
N ASP A 332 16.98 -1.63 7.97
CA ASP A 332 18.22 -1.15 8.57
C ASP A 332 19.24 -0.98 7.43
N THR A 333 19.53 0.27 7.07
CA THR A 333 20.45 0.61 5.97
C THR A 333 21.74 1.15 6.55
N ARG A 334 22.88 0.62 6.05
CA ARG A 334 24.24 1.04 6.43
C ARG A 334 25.03 1.35 5.17
N GLU A 335 25.71 2.49 5.18
CA GLU A 335 26.60 2.90 4.10
C GLU A 335 28.03 3.06 4.65
N VAL A 336 28.98 2.53 3.90
CA VAL A 336 30.42 2.65 4.20
C VAL A 336 31.14 3.00 2.92
N THR A 337 31.90 4.09 2.95
CA THR A 337 32.86 4.44 1.90
C THR A 337 34.12 3.62 2.11
N VAL A 338 34.62 3.00 1.04
CA VAL A 338 35.75 2.05 1.03
C VAL A 338 36.81 2.58 0.08
N ASP A 339 38.03 2.67 0.56
CA ASP A 339 39.20 3.09 -0.23
C ASP A 339 39.75 1.91 -1.07
N ALA A 340 38.90 1.37 -1.91
CA ALA A 340 39.19 0.32 -2.88
C ALA A 340 38.26 0.43 -4.11
N PRO A 341 38.72 -0.05 -5.29
CA PRO A 341 37.88 -0.16 -6.49
C PRO A 341 36.64 -1.02 -6.22
N SER A 342 35.56 -0.70 -6.93
CA SER A 342 34.28 -1.45 -6.80
C SER A 342 34.44 -2.96 -7.09
N GLY A 343 35.35 -3.37 -7.96
CA GLY A 343 35.64 -4.78 -8.23
C GLY A 343 36.24 -5.54 -7.05
N GLU A 344 37.12 -4.90 -6.24
CA GLU A 344 37.67 -5.53 -5.02
C GLU A 344 36.60 -5.62 -3.92
N LEU A 345 35.77 -4.58 -3.78
CA LEU A 345 34.66 -4.60 -2.85
C LEU A 345 33.62 -5.65 -3.24
N TRP A 346 33.31 -5.77 -4.54
CA TRP A 346 32.40 -6.79 -5.04
C TRP A 346 32.91 -8.21 -4.76
N ALA A 347 34.22 -8.45 -4.94
CA ALA A 347 34.80 -9.75 -4.63
C ALA A 347 34.62 -10.16 -3.16
N VAL A 348 34.62 -9.18 -2.25
CA VAL A 348 34.31 -9.42 -0.82
C VAL A 348 32.81 -9.70 -0.65
N VAL A 349 31.92 -8.93 -1.27
CA VAL A 349 30.48 -9.16 -1.23
C VAL A 349 30.13 -10.54 -1.80
N GLU A 350 30.68 -10.92 -2.95
CA GLU A 350 30.41 -12.21 -3.56
C GLU A 350 31.01 -13.39 -2.79
N SER A 351 32.00 -13.14 -1.88
CA SER A 351 32.65 -14.17 -1.06
C SER A 351 32.03 -14.41 0.33
N ILE A 352 30.94 -13.68 0.71
CA ILE A 352 30.31 -13.82 2.03
C ILE A 352 29.77 -15.23 2.30
N GLY A 353 29.71 -15.64 3.57
CA GLY A 353 29.16 -16.91 4.03
C GLY A 353 30.10 -18.10 3.85
N GLY A 354 29.66 -19.30 4.30
CA GLY A 354 30.50 -20.50 4.33
C GLY A 354 31.75 -20.32 5.17
N GLU A 355 32.89 -20.79 4.66
CA GLU A 355 34.20 -20.72 5.36
C GLU A 355 34.69 -19.27 5.53
N ASN A 356 34.33 -18.35 4.64
CA ASN A 356 34.69 -16.93 4.73
C ASN A 356 33.92 -16.17 5.83
N GLY A 357 32.80 -16.74 6.32
CA GLY A 357 31.97 -16.15 7.35
C GLY A 357 31.20 -14.92 6.89
N TRP A 358 30.60 -14.20 7.86
CA TRP A 358 29.71 -13.06 7.63
C TRP A 358 30.32 -11.71 8.00
N TYR A 359 31.66 -11.64 8.11
CA TYR A 359 32.39 -10.41 8.44
C TYR A 359 31.86 -9.67 9.70
N SER A 360 31.23 -10.39 10.63
CA SER A 360 30.74 -9.86 11.90
C SER A 360 30.89 -10.92 13.00
N LEU A 361 30.43 -10.62 14.23
CA LEU A 361 30.57 -11.47 15.41
C LEU A 361 30.13 -12.93 15.14
N PRO A 362 31.08 -13.91 15.05
CA PRO A 362 30.76 -15.31 14.73
C PRO A 362 29.80 -15.94 15.73
N VAL A 363 29.94 -15.54 17.03
CA VAL A 363 29.07 -16.02 18.12
C VAL A 363 27.62 -15.63 17.93
N ALA A 364 27.35 -14.43 17.41
CA ALA A 364 25.96 -13.98 17.17
C ALA A 364 25.28 -14.82 16.09
N TRP A 365 26.00 -15.15 15.02
CA TRP A 365 25.48 -16.00 13.95
C TRP A 365 25.32 -17.45 14.39
N ALA A 366 26.27 -17.98 15.18
CA ALA A 366 26.19 -19.33 15.74
C ALA A 366 24.98 -19.46 16.70
N ALA A 367 24.80 -18.50 17.61
CA ALA A 367 23.63 -18.45 18.51
C ALA A 367 22.31 -18.36 17.71
N ARG A 368 22.27 -17.55 16.67
CA ARG A 368 21.12 -17.44 15.77
C ARG A 368 20.79 -18.76 15.07
N GLY A 369 21.81 -19.44 14.55
CA GLY A 369 21.63 -20.75 13.90
C GLY A 369 21.17 -21.84 14.87
N LEU A 370 21.62 -21.81 16.13
CA LEU A 370 21.15 -22.73 17.17
C LEU A 370 19.69 -22.48 17.53
N LEU A 371 19.30 -21.22 17.71
CA LEU A 371 17.90 -20.83 17.97
C LEU A 371 16.99 -21.26 16.82
N ASP A 372 17.41 -21.08 15.57
CA ASP A 372 16.67 -21.50 14.40
C ASP A 372 16.43 -23.02 14.37
N LYS A 373 17.46 -23.81 14.72
CA LYS A 373 17.32 -25.28 14.85
C LYS A 373 16.35 -25.68 15.95
N MET A 374 16.35 -24.98 17.10
CA MET A 374 15.43 -25.28 18.21
C MET A 374 13.95 -25.07 17.82
N VAL A 375 13.67 -24.11 16.94
CA VAL A 375 12.32 -23.88 16.41
C VAL A 375 12.02 -24.67 15.13
N GLY A 376 12.91 -25.61 14.75
CA GLY A 376 12.75 -26.48 13.58
C GLY A 376 13.04 -25.78 12.25
N GLY A 377 13.87 -24.75 12.25
CA GLY A 377 14.41 -24.10 11.06
C GLY A 377 15.62 -24.83 10.48
N VAL A 378 16.19 -24.26 9.40
CA VAL A 378 17.30 -24.88 8.67
C VAL A 378 18.64 -24.84 9.42
N GLY A 379 18.80 -23.91 10.35
CA GLY A 379 20.06 -23.66 11.03
C GLY A 379 21.20 -23.26 10.07
N ILE A 380 22.43 -23.21 10.56
CA ILE A 380 23.63 -23.05 9.70
C ILE A 380 23.84 -24.39 9.00
N ARG A 381 23.42 -24.52 7.75
CA ARG A 381 23.35 -25.87 7.15
C ARG A 381 24.43 -26.23 6.17
N ARG A 382 25.03 -25.30 5.41
CA ARG A 382 25.57 -25.83 4.16
C ARG A 382 26.86 -25.28 3.63
N GLY A 383 27.47 -24.31 4.20
CA GLY A 383 28.58 -23.73 3.48
C GLY A 383 28.17 -23.25 2.09
N ARG A 384 29.11 -22.93 1.28
CA ARG A 384 28.91 -22.46 -0.10
C ARG A 384 29.15 -23.58 -1.10
N ARG A 385 28.47 -23.52 -2.26
CA ARG A 385 28.79 -24.40 -3.39
C ARG A 385 30.15 -24.05 -4.02
N ASP A 386 30.45 -22.75 -4.15
CA ASP A 386 31.70 -22.22 -4.67
C ASP A 386 32.20 -21.10 -3.74
N PRO A 387 33.50 -21.13 -3.29
CA PRO A 387 34.02 -20.17 -2.31
C PRO A 387 34.06 -18.72 -2.82
N ASN A 388 34.05 -18.49 -4.13
CA ASN A 388 34.27 -17.18 -4.74
C ASN A 388 33.11 -16.68 -5.63
N LYS A 389 32.20 -17.57 -6.02
CA LYS A 389 31.10 -17.22 -6.96
C LYS A 389 29.76 -17.63 -6.43
N LEU A 390 28.78 -16.76 -6.64
CA LEU A 390 27.37 -17.01 -6.35
C LEU A 390 26.56 -17.00 -7.65
N VAL A 391 25.47 -17.78 -7.66
CA VAL A 391 24.43 -17.73 -8.69
C VAL A 391 23.07 -17.69 -8.02
N THR A 392 22.08 -17.16 -8.72
CA THR A 392 20.67 -17.17 -8.27
C THR A 392 20.24 -18.60 -7.94
N GLY A 393 19.64 -18.79 -6.78
CA GLY A 393 19.21 -20.09 -6.26
C GLY A 393 20.25 -20.78 -5.34
N ASP A 394 21.50 -20.30 -5.24
CA ASP A 394 22.48 -20.88 -4.30
C ASP A 394 22.01 -20.72 -2.84
N ALA A 395 22.20 -21.80 -2.07
CA ALA A 395 22.04 -21.75 -0.62
C ALA A 395 23.33 -21.23 0.01
N LEU A 396 23.21 -20.26 0.90
CA LEU A 396 24.29 -19.61 1.60
C LEU A 396 23.99 -19.59 3.10
N ASP A 397 24.44 -20.60 3.81
CA ASP A 397 24.09 -20.88 5.21
C ASP A 397 22.56 -21.00 5.40
N PHE A 398 21.91 -19.99 5.99
CA PHE A 398 20.45 -19.89 6.17
C PHE A 398 19.81 -18.86 5.23
N TRP A 399 20.54 -18.43 4.20
CA TRP A 399 20.07 -17.54 3.14
C TRP A 399 20.00 -18.25 1.81
N ARG A 400 19.21 -17.73 0.90
CA ARG A 400 19.18 -18.10 -0.51
C ARG A 400 19.45 -16.90 -1.38
N VAL A 401 20.34 -17.05 -2.35
CA VAL A 401 20.57 -16.01 -3.35
C VAL A 401 19.33 -15.88 -4.21
N GLU A 402 18.62 -14.75 -4.08
CA GLU A 402 17.39 -14.47 -4.83
C GLU A 402 17.70 -13.70 -6.11
N LYS A 403 18.59 -12.71 -6.05
CA LYS A 403 19.03 -11.92 -7.20
C LYS A 403 20.51 -11.58 -7.07
N ILE A 404 21.22 -11.63 -8.18
CA ILE A 404 22.61 -11.17 -8.28
C ILE A 404 22.84 -10.46 -9.60
N GLU A 405 23.31 -9.22 -9.53
CA GLU A 405 23.85 -8.44 -10.64
C GLU A 405 25.33 -8.23 -10.38
N ARG A 406 26.17 -8.96 -11.12
CA ARG A 406 27.60 -9.01 -10.83
C ARG A 406 28.26 -7.65 -10.92
N GLY A 407 29.02 -7.33 -9.89
CA GLY A 407 29.70 -6.04 -9.76
C GLY A 407 28.89 -4.98 -9.00
N THR A 408 27.57 -5.13 -8.88
CA THR A 408 26.71 -4.05 -8.38
C THR A 408 25.72 -4.44 -7.29
N PHE A 409 25.06 -5.62 -7.38
CA PHE A 409 23.96 -5.94 -6.49
C PHE A 409 23.83 -7.42 -6.14
N LEU A 410 23.61 -7.70 -4.85
CA LEU A 410 23.29 -9.04 -4.32
C LEU A 410 22.11 -8.95 -3.37
N ARG A 411 21.06 -9.77 -3.60
CA ARG A 411 19.93 -9.95 -2.68
C ARG A 411 19.87 -11.38 -2.17
N LEU A 412 19.79 -11.49 -0.87
CA LEU A 412 19.67 -12.75 -0.14
C LEU A 412 18.29 -12.80 0.55
N ARG A 413 17.56 -13.89 0.39
CA ARG A 413 16.33 -14.17 1.11
C ARG A 413 16.59 -15.11 2.27
N ALA A 414 16.06 -14.80 3.45
CA ALA A 414 16.18 -15.67 4.61
C ALA A 414 15.33 -16.95 4.43
N GLU A 415 15.96 -18.11 4.70
CA GLU A 415 15.28 -19.41 4.82
C GLU A 415 15.15 -19.85 6.29
N MET A 416 15.69 -19.07 7.22
CA MET A 416 15.50 -19.29 8.65
C MET A 416 14.03 -19.04 9.04
N LYS A 417 13.57 -19.73 10.09
CA LYS A 417 12.24 -19.48 10.65
C LYS A 417 12.20 -18.16 11.41
N VAL A 418 11.64 -17.16 10.75
CA VAL A 418 11.32 -15.86 11.37
C VAL A 418 9.81 -15.64 11.26
N PRO A 419 9.19 -14.90 12.19
CA PRO A 419 7.76 -14.59 12.09
C PRO A 419 7.54 -13.46 11.08
N GLY A 420 7.81 -13.74 9.80
CA GLY A 420 7.77 -12.81 8.69
C GLY A 420 8.70 -13.24 7.55
N TRP A 421 9.04 -12.30 6.69
CA TRP A 421 10.03 -12.48 5.63
C TRP A 421 11.16 -11.49 5.81
N ALA A 422 12.40 -11.95 5.53
CA ALA A 422 13.59 -11.13 5.67
C ALA A 422 14.48 -11.24 4.45
N TRP A 423 15.07 -10.11 4.08
CA TRP A 423 16.07 -10.00 3.02
C TRP A 423 17.28 -9.24 3.53
N LEU A 424 18.42 -9.53 2.92
CA LEU A 424 19.67 -8.82 3.10
C LEU A 424 20.22 -8.48 1.72
N GLU A 425 20.46 -7.20 1.49
CA GLU A 425 20.92 -6.67 0.22
C GLU A 425 22.27 -6.00 0.39
N PHE A 426 23.09 -6.10 -0.65
CA PHE A 426 24.36 -5.41 -0.80
C PHE A 426 24.40 -4.73 -2.14
N THR A 427 24.65 -3.43 -2.15
CA THR A 427 24.86 -2.64 -3.35
C THR A 427 26.25 -2.05 -3.33
N VAL A 428 26.99 -2.22 -4.42
CA VAL A 428 28.33 -1.64 -4.61
C VAL A 428 28.22 -0.56 -5.67
N THR A 429 28.56 0.68 -5.29
CA THR A 429 28.53 1.83 -6.18
C THR A 429 29.94 2.40 -6.32
N PRO A 430 30.52 2.51 -7.55
CA PRO A 430 31.80 3.16 -7.76
C PRO A 430 31.71 4.66 -7.51
N ILE A 431 32.68 5.22 -6.79
CA ILE A 431 32.88 6.67 -6.64
C ILE A 431 34.00 7.16 -7.56
N SER A 432 35.10 6.41 -7.61
CA SER A 432 36.26 6.65 -8.47
C SER A 432 37.00 5.33 -8.72
N ASP A 433 38.09 5.38 -9.49
CA ASP A 433 38.93 4.20 -9.76
C ASP A 433 39.52 3.54 -8.50
N GLN A 434 39.58 4.27 -7.37
CA GLN A 434 40.15 3.80 -6.12
C GLN A 434 39.17 3.88 -4.93
N LYS A 435 37.93 4.28 -5.18
CA LYS A 435 36.92 4.42 -4.11
C LYS A 435 35.56 3.88 -4.54
N SER A 436 34.90 3.23 -3.61
CA SER A 436 33.52 2.73 -3.80
C SER A 436 32.70 2.86 -2.53
N THR A 437 31.39 2.73 -2.65
CA THR A 437 30.46 2.69 -1.51
C THR A 437 29.82 1.31 -1.44
N LEU A 438 29.80 0.75 -0.23
CA LEU A 438 28.98 -0.39 0.12
C LEU A 438 27.72 0.09 0.81
N THR A 439 26.56 -0.15 0.22
CA THR A 439 25.27 -0.02 0.88
C THR A 439 24.76 -1.40 1.27
N GLN A 440 24.65 -1.66 2.56
CA GLN A 440 24.06 -2.88 3.13
C GLN A 440 22.69 -2.55 3.67
N ARG A 441 21.65 -3.29 3.24
CA ARG A 441 20.26 -3.08 3.65
C ARG A 441 19.62 -4.38 4.13
N ALA A 442 19.21 -4.43 5.38
CA ALA A 442 18.37 -5.49 5.92
C ALA A 442 16.91 -5.05 5.84
N ILE A 443 16.03 -5.93 5.36
CA ILE A 443 14.61 -5.69 5.16
C ILE A 443 13.85 -6.78 5.89
N PHE A 444 12.84 -6.39 6.69
CA PHE A 444 11.99 -7.32 7.40
C PHE A 444 10.52 -6.96 7.28
N PHE A 445 9.73 -7.91 6.80
CA PHE A 445 8.28 -7.86 6.77
C PHE A 445 7.72 -8.68 7.93
N PRO A 446 7.20 -8.03 8.97
CA PRO A 446 6.64 -8.73 10.11
C PRO A 446 5.33 -9.42 9.73
N GLN A 447 5.14 -10.65 10.19
CA GLN A 447 3.87 -11.35 10.12
C GLN A 447 3.21 -11.37 11.50
N GLY A 448 2.12 -10.65 11.65
CA GLY A 448 1.37 -10.54 12.89
C GLY A 448 2.12 -9.85 14.03
N LEU A 449 1.57 -9.94 15.24
CA LEU A 449 2.17 -9.39 16.45
C LEU A 449 3.53 -10.04 16.75
N GLY A 450 3.66 -11.36 16.52
CA GLY A 450 4.91 -12.07 16.72
C GLY A 450 6.07 -11.50 15.91
N GLY A 451 5.82 -11.11 14.64
CA GLY A 451 6.81 -10.46 13.78
C GLY A 451 7.25 -9.10 14.30
N ARG A 452 6.32 -8.31 14.81
CA ARG A 452 6.63 -6.98 15.39
C ARG A 452 7.45 -7.10 16.67
N LEU A 453 7.06 -7.99 17.58
CA LEU A 453 7.81 -8.24 18.82
C LEU A 453 9.21 -8.80 18.53
N TYR A 454 9.30 -9.70 17.56
CA TYR A 454 10.61 -10.22 17.11
C TYR A 454 11.53 -9.09 16.63
N TRP A 455 11.04 -8.20 15.75
CA TRP A 455 11.84 -7.08 15.26
C TRP A 455 12.30 -6.16 16.40
N MET A 456 11.39 -5.80 17.30
CA MET A 456 11.74 -4.97 18.46
C MET A 456 12.83 -5.60 19.31
N ALA A 457 12.79 -6.92 19.51
CA ALA A 457 13.79 -7.65 20.29
C ALA A 457 15.16 -7.73 19.57
N VAL A 458 15.17 -7.84 18.22
CA VAL A 458 16.43 -7.99 17.48
C VAL A 458 17.06 -6.67 17.03
N THR A 459 16.30 -5.57 17.00
CA THR A 459 16.77 -4.24 16.56
C THR A 459 18.06 -3.77 17.27
N PRO A 460 18.22 -3.90 18.61
CA PRO A 460 19.46 -3.52 19.26
C PRO A 460 20.68 -4.33 18.77
N LEU A 461 20.49 -5.63 18.49
CA LEU A 461 21.55 -6.50 17.97
C LEU A 461 21.88 -6.17 16.51
N HIS A 462 20.90 -5.79 15.71
CA HIS A 462 21.11 -5.32 14.34
C HIS A 462 22.07 -4.14 14.28
N GLY A 463 21.92 -3.16 15.17
CA GLY A 463 22.78 -1.98 15.23
C GLY A 463 24.27 -2.35 15.40
N ILE A 464 24.57 -3.40 16.15
CA ILE A 464 25.95 -3.86 16.41
C ILE A 464 26.46 -4.78 15.29
N VAL A 465 25.66 -5.80 14.94
CA VAL A 465 26.06 -6.87 14.02
C VAL A 465 26.21 -6.32 12.59
N PHE A 466 25.22 -5.58 12.10
CA PHE A 466 25.23 -5.08 10.72
C PHE A 466 26.19 -3.90 10.51
N ALA A 467 26.35 -3.02 11.49
CA ALA A 467 27.36 -1.97 11.42
C ALA A 467 28.79 -2.54 11.42
N GLY A 468 29.04 -3.56 12.26
CA GLY A 468 30.30 -4.30 12.27
C GLY A 468 30.58 -5.02 10.95
N MET A 469 29.55 -5.66 10.38
CA MET A 469 29.62 -6.37 9.11
C MET A 469 30.03 -5.45 7.96
N ALA A 470 29.33 -4.34 7.76
CA ALA A 470 29.61 -3.39 6.68
C ALA A 470 31.05 -2.83 6.77
N LYS A 471 31.50 -2.45 7.97
CA LYS A 471 32.87 -1.97 8.20
C LYS A 471 33.92 -3.04 7.92
N SER A 472 33.71 -4.26 8.42
CA SER A 472 34.66 -5.36 8.21
C SER A 472 34.76 -5.77 6.74
N MET A 473 33.67 -5.74 6.00
CA MET A 473 33.69 -5.96 4.55
C MET A 473 34.48 -4.87 3.83
N GLY A 474 34.28 -3.60 4.19
CA GLY A 474 35.07 -2.48 3.66
C GLY A 474 36.58 -2.70 3.93
N SER A 475 36.97 -2.94 5.17
CA SER A 475 38.36 -3.18 5.53
C SER A 475 38.97 -4.41 4.81
N ALA A 476 38.19 -5.46 4.59
CA ALA A 476 38.65 -6.61 3.83
C ALA A 476 38.92 -6.27 2.36
N ALA A 477 38.09 -5.41 1.74
CA ALA A 477 38.29 -4.94 0.38
C ALA A 477 39.56 -4.06 0.26
N GLU A 478 39.77 -3.15 1.21
CA GLU A 478 40.97 -2.29 1.27
C GLU A 478 42.28 -3.14 1.43
N GLN A 479 42.24 -4.15 2.29
CA GLN A 479 43.39 -5.08 2.47
C GLN A 479 43.66 -5.86 1.17
N ARG A 480 42.63 -6.36 0.48
CA ARG A 480 42.80 -7.06 -0.79
C ARG A 480 43.41 -6.15 -1.85
N PHE A 481 42.91 -4.90 -1.95
CA PHE A 481 43.43 -3.92 -2.88
C PHE A 481 44.90 -3.60 -2.59
N SER A 482 45.25 -3.33 -1.35
CA SER A 482 46.64 -3.05 -0.93
C SER A 482 47.59 -4.23 -1.25
N ALA A 483 47.17 -5.46 -0.94
CA ALA A 483 47.98 -6.65 -1.26
C ALA A 483 48.18 -6.82 -2.78
N ARG A 484 47.17 -6.51 -3.60
CA ARG A 484 47.26 -6.58 -5.06
C ARG A 484 48.21 -5.52 -5.63
N VAL A 485 48.14 -4.29 -5.12
CA VAL A 485 49.05 -3.21 -5.54
C VAL A 485 50.51 -3.58 -5.23
N LEU A 486 50.78 -4.09 -4.05
CA LEU A 486 52.12 -4.57 -3.65
C LEU A 486 52.63 -5.67 -4.58
N ALA A 487 51.79 -6.67 -4.91
CA ALA A 487 52.19 -7.78 -5.79
C ALA A 487 52.39 -7.36 -7.27
N THR A 488 51.94 -6.16 -7.67
CA THR A 488 52.09 -5.64 -9.04
C THR A 488 53.34 -4.73 -9.14
N THR A 489 53.92 -4.36 -7.99
CA THR A 489 55.09 -3.47 -7.90
C THR A 489 56.40 -4.25 -7.68
N GLU A 490 56.33 -5.54 -7.39
CA GLU A 490 57.43 -6.52 -7.40
C GLU A 490 57.52 -7.22 -8.79
#